data_079a8b42a02afb6be6c33f291e2085e5
#
_entry.id   079a8b42a02afb6be6c33f291e2085e5
#
_cell.length_a   1.000
_cell.length_b   1.000
_cell.length_c   1.000
_cell.angle_alpha   90.00
_cell.angle_beta   90.00
_cell.angle_gamma   90.00
#
_symmetry.space_group_name_H-M   'P 1'
#
loop_
_entity.id
_entity.type
_entity.pdbx_description
1 polymer ?
#
loop_
_entity_poly.entity_id
_entity_poly.type
_entity_poly.pdbx_seq_one_letter_code
_entity_poly.pdbx_strand_id
1 'polypeptide(L)'
;MDDARQPYEMPCEPHRECFRTRVAVGTLIGVMTCLLFAALLMLVLWLPTTGGFAGTGQGSGDGRGDGQGAGDHASSGRDASGNEDVTIAGMDDAPTDASTGSDGTEPGGDPTANEKGVAEKKSPETLVAKESGVVESEKLPPQSFVIPDIEKLQLAPGTEQGVQHPGATSLPGMFAGRSAEQRQKLAEAEGGSAASESAVERGLKWLAKHQDKDGHWSLHQFPAVGDCKGQCTRPGNVNSDAAGTGFGLLPFLGAGYTHTSGKYQKTVREGLDWLIDDQTKEGTFRSCGAGTLYAHGVASIALCEAYAMTKDLKLKLPAQRAIDYIVRAQHVQGGWRYQPSMAGDTSVTGWQVIALRSAQQGGLRVPKDVMTKTSRFLDSVQSDPKGSGYRYMPGGGMTNAMIAEGLLCRIYTSWNSKRPGLDAGVQNLLTHPPRNGGEFYYWYYATQVMHHYGGEPWREWNPAMRDLLIELQSSAGHESGSWAPQGGHDASGGRVYATSLALLTLEVYYRHKREL
;
A
#
# COMPACT_ATOMS: atom_id res chain seq x y z
N MET A 1 18.02 16.78 -72.54
CA MET A 1 16.62 16.46 -72.28
C MET A 1 16.47 16.45 -70.77
N ASP A 2 15.96 17.58 -70.34
CA ASP A 2 15.83 18.00 -68.96
C ASP A 2 14.65 17.31 -68.29
N ASP A 3 14.83 16.81 -67.08
CA ASP A 3 13.71 16.40 -66.24
C ASP A 3 13.84 17.13 -64.90
N ALA A 4 13.01 18.13 -64.78
CA ALA A 4 12.93 19.06 -63.65
C ALA A 4 12.20 18.45 -62.48
N ARG A 5 12.87 18.27 -61.36
CA ARG A 5 12.25 17.90 -60.06
C ARG A 5 11.68 19.17 -59.40
N GLN A 6 10.39 19.20 -59.23
CA GLN A 6 9.72 20.16 -58.36
C GLN A 6 9.89 19.77 -56.88
N PRO A 7 10.03 20.76 -55.95
CA PRO A 7 10.12 20.49 -54.51
C PRO A 7 8.73 20.31 -53.93
N TYR A 8 8.58 19.29 -53.09
CA TYR A 8 7.40 19.01 -52.29
C TYR A 8 7.34 20.03 -51.12
N GLU A 9 6.33 20.85 -51.08
CA GLU A 9 5.98 21.68 -49.92
C GLU A 9 5.21 20.84 -48.90
N MET A 10 5.74 20.73 -47.65
CA MET A 10 5.03 20.17 -46.51
C MET A 10 4.08 21.23 -45.91
N PRO A 11 2.85 20.87 -45.51
CA PRO A 11 1.93 21.81 -44.87
C PRO A 11 2.33 22.02 -43.42
N CYS A 12 2.35 23.28 -43.00
CA CYS A 12 2.58 23.76 -41.63
C CYS A 12 1.49 23.28 -40.65
N GLU A 13 1.93 22.77 -39.50
CA GLU A 13 1.08 22.36 -38.37
C GLU A 13 0.41 23.54 -37.64
N PRO A 14 -0.86 23.40 -37.19
CA PRO A 14 -1.57 24.43 -36.43
C PRO A 14 -1.46 24.29 -34.90
N HIS A 15 -0.39 23.72 -34.36
CA HIS A 15 -0.32 23.42 -32.90
C HIS A 15 0.29 24.52 -32.02
N ARG A 16 0.87 25.60 -32.55
CA ARG A 16 1.53 26.63 -31.71
C ARG A 16 0.62 27.76 -31.19
N GLU A 17 -0.52 28.01 -31.78
CA GLU A 17 -1.42 29.09 -31.31
C GLU A 17 -2.36 28.64 -30.17
N CYS A 18 -2.72 27.38 -30.10
CA CYS A 18 -3.61 26.87 -29.05
C CYS A 18 -2.97 26.83 -27.65
N PHE A 19 -1.63 26.75 -27.58
CA PHE A 19 -0.92 26.70 -26.29
C PHE A 19 -0.79 28.08 -25.65
N ARG A 20 -0.60 29.15 -26.44
CA ARG A 20 -0.50 30.52 -25.92
C ARG A 20 -1.83 31.04 -25.37
N THR A 21 -2.96 30.66 -25.95
CA THR A 21 -4.28 31.07 -25.50
C THR A 21 -4.69 30.39 -24.20
N ARG A 22 -4.31 29.13 -24.00
CA ARG A 22 -4.59 28.38 -22.74
C ARG A 22 -3.77 28.87 -21.54
N VAL A 23 -2.51 29.28 -21.76
CA VAL A 23 -1.68 29.87 -20.69
C VAL A 23 -2.18 31.26 -20.28
N ALA A 24 -2.64 32.06 -21.21
CA ALA A 24 -3.17 33.41 -20.92
C ALA A 24 -4.50 33.34 -20.13
N VAL A 25 -5.39 32.42 -20.46
CA VAL A 25 -6.67 32.25 -19.75
C VAL A 25 -6.46 31.68 -18.35
N GLY A 26 -5.54 30.72 -18.17
CA GLY A 26 -5.21 30.15 -16.86
C GLY A 26 -4.62 31.19 -15.90
N THR A 27 -3.77 32.11 -16.39
CA THR A 27 -3.18 33.19 -15.57
C THR A 27 -4.22 34.22 -15.17
N LEU A 28 -5.17 34.53 -16.06
CA LEU A 28 -6.24 35.51 -15.76
C LEU A 28 -7.22 34.98 -14.71
N ILE A 29 -7.57 33.69 -14.76
CA ILE A 29 -8.43 33.03 -13.76
C ILE A 29 -7.72 32.98 -12.39
N GLY A 30 -6.43 32.66 -12.34
CA GLY A 30 -5.64 32.64 -11.12
C GLY A 30 -5.54 34.00 -10.42
N VAL A 31 -5.37 35.08 -11.17
CA VAL A 31 -5.31 36.45 -10.63
C VAL A 31 -6.69 36.92 -10.14
N MET A 32 -7.77 36.57 -10.84
CA MET A 32 -9.14 36.92 -10.38
C MET A 32 -9.54 36.15 -9.10
N THR A 33 -9.15 34.92 -8.95
CA THR A 33 -9.41 34.15 -7.71
C THR A 33 -8.64 34.72 -6.52
N CYS A 34 -7.39 35.11 -6.68
CA CYS A 34 -6.61 35.76 -5.62
C CYS A 34 -7.20 37.14 -5.21
N LEU A 35 -7.70 37.91 -6.14
CA LEU A 35 -8.33 39.22 -5.85
C LEU A 35 -9.68 39.05 -5.13
N LEU A 36 -10.47 38.03 -5.46
CA LEU A 36 -11.72 37.71 -4.77
C LEU A 36 -11.45 37.22 -3.32
N PHE A 37 -10.42 36.44 -3.12
CA PHE A 37 -10.03 35.99 -1.77
C PHE A 37 -9.55 37.15 -0.88
N ALA A 38 -8.76 38.08 -1.44
CA ALA A 38 -8.30 39.24 -0.71
C ALA A 38 -9.47 40.20 -0.36
N ALA A 39 -10.46 40.36 -1.25
CA ALA A 39 -11.66 41.16 -0.98
C ALA A 39 -12.55 40.52 0.11
N LEU A 40 -12.67 39.17 0.14
CA LEU A 40 -13.42 38.44 1.18
C LEU A 40 -12.74 38.56 2.55
N LEU A 41 -11.41 38.50 2.59
CA LEU A 41 -10.63 38.64 3.84
C LEU A 41 -10.79 40.05 4.43
N MET A 42 -10.82 41.09 3.56
CA MET A 42 -11.04 42.46 4.00
C MET A 42 -12.48 42.70 4.52
N LEU A 43 -13.46 41.98 3.97
CA LEU A 43 -14.86 42.06 4.44
C LEU A 43 -15.05 41.42 5.83
N VAL A 44 -14.34 40.32 6.13
CA VAL A 44 -14.39 39.66 7.42
C VAL A 44 -13.69 40.48 8.52
N LEU A 45 -12.67 41.26 8.17
CA LEU A 45 -11.94 42.12 9.11
C LEU A 45 -12.68 43.43 9.43
N TRP A 46 -13.78 43.74 8.73
CA TRP A 46 -14.51 44.99 8.88
C TRP A 46 -15.88 44.87 9.59
N LEU A 47 -16.23 43.70 10.13
CA LEU A 47 -17.42 43.51 10.93
C LEU A 47 -17.19 44.00 12.36
N PRO A 48 -18.00 45.01 12.85
CA PRO A 48 -17.84 45.50 14.21
C PRO A 48 -18.30 44.46 15.23
N THR A 49 -17.45 44.15 16.21
CA THR A 49 -17.78 43.37 17.39
C THR A 49 -18.62 44.21 18.34
N THR A 50 -19.93 43.99 18.37
CA THR A 50 -20.78 44.51 19.44
C THR A 50 -20.95 43.41 20.50
N GLY A 51 -20.37 43.64 21.66
CA GLY A 51 -20.58 42.83 22.86
C GLY A 51 -21.93 43.19 23.55
N GLY A 52 -22.44 42.25 24.30
CA GLY A 52 -23.60 42.46 25.18
C GLY A 52 -23.77 41.27 26.14
N PHE A 53 -23.48 41.55 27.38
CA PHE A 53 -23.64 40.66 28.57
C PHE A 53 -25.07 40.67 29.11
N ALA A 54 -25.37 39.61 29.90
CA ALA A 54 -26.45 39.42 30.89
C ALA A 54 -27.61 38.55 30.35
N GLY A 55 -28.16 37.61 31.10
CA GLY A 55 -28.14 37.23 32.48
C GLY A 55 -29.20 36.13 32.69
N THR A 56 -28.98 35.26 33.60
CA THR A 56 -29.83 34.42 34.50
C THR A 56 -31.29 34.15 34.17
N GLY A 57 -31.72 32.88 34.28
CA GLY A 57 -33.11 32.51 34.52
C GLY A 57 -33.37 30.99 34.50
N GLN A 58 -33.56 30.43 35.67
CA GLN A 58 -34.13 29.09 35.94
C GLN A 58 -35.56 28.97 35.45
N GLY A 59 -35.98 27.76 35.06
CA GLY A 59 -37.39 27.44 34.88
C GLY A 59 -37.62 25.98 34.49
N SER A 60 -38.05 25.20 35.44
CA SER A 60 -38.56 23.84 35.34
C SER A 60 -39.92 23.79 34.61
N GLY A 61 -40.25 22.68 33.95
CA GLY A 61 -41.59 22.44 33.45
C GLY A 61 -41.75 21.13 32.70
N ASP A 62 -42.38 20.18 33.33
CA ASP A 62 -42.88 18.90 32.80
C ASP A 62 -43.91 19.07 31.67
N GLY A 63 -44.03 18.09 30.79
CA GLY A 63 -45.14 17.99 29.86
C GLY A 63 -45.08 16.80 28.90
N ARG A 64 -45.79 15.75 29.23
CA ARG A 64 -46.16 14.60 28.39
C ARG A 64 -47.01 15.02 27.20
N GLY A 65 -46.96 14.28 26.12
CA GLY A 65 -47.96 14.32 25.06
C GLY A 65 -47.71 13.35 23.93
N ASP A 66 -48.52 12.31 23.84
CA ASP A 66 -48.63 11.28 22.80
C ASP A 66 -49.09 11.87 21.46
N GLY A 67 -48.76 11.22 20.36
CA GLY A 67 -49.41 11.50 19.08
C GLY A 67 -48.80 10.77 17.87
N GLN A 68 -49.50 9.72 17.45
CA GLN A 68 -49.34 8.98 16.17
C GLN A 68 -49.61 9.86 14.94
N GLY A 69 -49.01 9.54 13.82
CA GLY A 69 -49.47 10.00 12.51
C GLY A 69 -48.57 9.62 11.36
N ALA A 70 -49.05 8.70 10.54
CA ALA A 70 -48.47 8.26 9.26
C ALA A 70 -48.65 9.32 8.17
N GLY A 71 -47.80 9.27 7.14
CA GLY A 71 -48.07 9.97 5.87
C GLY A 71 -46.88 10.04 4.92
N ASP A 72 -47.03 9.31 3.82
CA ASP A 72 -46.23 9.34 2.61
C ASP A 72 -46.03 10.76 2.05
N HIS A 73 -44.91 11.01 1.39
CA HIS A 73 -44.86 11.44 -0.01
C HIS A 73 -43.44 11.77 -0.45
N ALA A 74 -43.15 11.33 -1.70
CA ALA A 74 -41.96 11.58 -2.49
C ALA A 74 -41.85 13.06 -2.93
N SER A 75 -40.64 13.57 -3.07
CA SER A 75 -40.19 14.31 -4.30
C SER A 75 -38.73 14.78 -4.21
N SER A 76 -37.95 14.40 -5.18
CA SER A 76 -37.01 15.11 -6.05
C SER A 76 -36.40 16.44 -5.57
N GLY A 77 -35.08 16.55 -5.70
CA GLY A 77 -34.37 17.83 -5.82
C GLY A 77 -32.86 17.73 -5.58
N ARG A 78 -32.15 17.58 -6.60
CA ARG A 78 -30.86 18.05 -7.14
C ARG A 78 -29.87 18.81 -6.23
N ASP A 79 -28.60 18.37 -6.42
CA ASP A 79 -27.36 19.14 -6.57
C ASP A 79 -26.81 19.91 -5.37
N ALA A 80 -25.70 19.37 -4.84
CA ALA A 80 -24.55 20.16 -4.44
C ALA A 80 -23.29 19.28 -4.49
N SER A 81 -22.43 19.57 -5.44
CA SER A 81 -21.06 19.05 -5.54
C SER A 81 -20.23 19.59 -4.38
N GLY A 82 -19.98 18.76 -3.38
CA GLY A 82 -18.96 18.97 -2.36
C GLY A 82 -17.79 18.05 -2.66
N ASN A 83 -16.68 18.62 -3.06
CA ASN A 83 -15.41 17.95 -3.20
C ASN A 83 -14.87 17.73 -1.78
N GLU A 84 -15.29 16.66 -1.11
CA GLU A 84 -14.66 16.22 0.13
C GLU A 84 -13.43 15.40 -0.22
N ASP A 85 -12.27 15.92 0.18
CA ASP A 85 -11.00 15.20 0.23
C ASP A 85 -11.20 13.93 1.08
N VAL A 86 -11.44 12.81 0.41
CA VAL A 86 -11.50 11.49 1.06
C VAL A 86 -10.08 11.09 1.43
N THR A 87 -9.68 11.46 2.61
CA THR A 87 -8.52 10.89 3.30
C THR A 87 -8.73 9.39 3.37
N ILE A 88 -7.64 8.60 3.20
CA ILE A 88 -7.61 7.14 3.42
C ILE A 88 -7.88 6.82 4.92
N ALA A 89 -8.73 7.57 5.58
CA ALA A 89 -9.08 7.42 6.99
C ALA A 89 -9.84 6.12 7.31
N GLY A 90 -10.32 5.40 6.30
CA GLY A 90 -10.94 4.09 6.49
C GLY A 90 -9.97 2.95 6.84
N MET A 91 -8.66 3.22 6.94
CA MET A 91 -7.68 2.23 7.37
C MET A 91 -7.31 2.32 8.86
N ASP A 92 -7.82 3.31 9.58
CA ASP A 92 -7.46 3.56 10.99
C ASP A 92 -8.42 2.93 12.01
N ASP A 93 -9.59 2.44 11.59
CA ASP A 93 -10.57 1.86 12.52
C ASP A 93 -10.25 0.38 12.80
N ALA A 94 -9.73 0.11 14.00
CA ALA A 94 -9.69 -1.22 14.55
C ALA A 94 -11.15 -1.67 14.82
N PRO A 95 -11.56 -2.90 14.46
CA PRO A 95 -12.89 -3.39 14.77
C PRO A 95 -13.07 -3.47 16.28
N THR A 96 -14.08 -2.77 16.80
CA THR A 96 -14.61 -3.01 18.13
C THR A 96 -15.38 -4.32 18.11
N ASP A 97 -14.85 -5.33 18.75
CA ASP A 97 -15.54 -6.60 19.02
C ASP A 97 -16.78 -6.34 19.88
N ALA A 98 -17.95 -6.39 19.26
CA ALA A 98 -19.22 -6.51 19.96
C ALA A 98 -19.56 -8.00 20.06
N SER A 99 -19.15 -8.65 21.14
CA SER A 99 -19.68 -9.96 21.54
C SER A 99 -20.95 -9.76 22.34
N THR A 100 -22.10 -9.98 21.73
CA THR A 100 -23.36 -10.27 22.42
C THR A 100 -23.42 -11.77 22.72
N GLY A 101 -23.24 -12.11 23.98
CA GLY A 101 -23.56 -13.42 24.50
C GLY A 101 -24.65 -13.27 25.54
N SER A 102 -25.81 -13.78 25.25
CA SER A 102 -26.95 -13.92 26.19
C SER A 102 -26.94 -15.29 26.85
N ASP A 103 -27.37 -15.25 28.10
CA ASP A 103 -28.19 -16.20 28.84
C ASP A 103 -27.53 -17.16 29.84
N GLY A 104 -27.85 -16.89 31.10
CA GLY A 104 -28.86 -17.62 31.84
C GLY A 104 -28.37 -18.31 33.09
N THR A 105 -28.94 -17.88 34.22
CA THR A 105 -29.21 -18.59 35.48
C THR A 105 -28.17 -18.63 36.59
N GLU A 106 -28.45 -17.83 37.62
CA GLU A 106 -28.11 -18.06 39.04
C GLU A 106 -28.94 -19.22 39.65
N PRO A 107 -28.59 -19.79 40.83
CA PRO A 107 -28.56 -19.06 42.09
C PRO A 107 -27.62 -19.57 43.22
N GLY A 108 -27.28 -18.65 44.12
CA GLY A 108 -27.39 -18.87 45.54
C GLY A 108 -26.19 -19.38 46.34
N GLY A 109 -25.75 -18.57 47.33
CA GLY A 109 -25.07 -19.09 48.49
C GLY A 109 -23.97 -18.22 49.09
N ASP A 110 -24.34 -17.28 49.95
CA ASP A 110 -23.53 -16.60 50.96
C ASP A 110 -23.65 -17.37 52.29
N PRO A 111 -22.91 -17.07 53.38
CA PRO A 111 -21.66 -16.34 53.69
C PRO A 111 -20.72 -17.07 54.66
N THR A 112 -19.58 -16.51 55.01
CA THR A 112 -19.05 -16.19 56.36
C THR A 112 -17.54 -16.04 56.40
N ALA A 113 -17.15 -14.85 56.80
CA ALA A 113 -16.19 -14.37 57.79
C ALA A 113 -14.93 -15.21 58.08
N ASN A 114 -13.75 -14.62 57.99
CA ASN A 114 -12.97 -14.25 59.18
C ASN A 114 -11.76 -13.38 58.91
N GLU A 115 -11.52 -12.53 59.88
CA GLU A 115 -10.50 -11.48 60.01
C GLU A 115 -9.07 -12.03 60.20
N LYS A 116 -8.12 -11.07 60.02
CA LYS A 116 -6.90 -10.75 60.77
C LYS A 116 -5.57 -10.98 60.02
N GLY A 117 -4.80 -9.89 60.00
CA GLY A 117 -3.36 -9.93 59.82
C GLY A 117 -2.74 -8.62 59.30
N VAL A 118 -2.64 -7.62 60.23
CA VAL A 118 -1.84 -6.41 60.05
C VAL A 118 -0.35 -6.77 60.01
N ALA A 119 0.35 -6.25 59.02
CA ALA A 119 1.83 -6.06 59.14
C ALA A 119 2.26 -4.84 58.30
N GLU A 120 2.55 -3.81 59.03
CA GLU A 120 3.21 -2.57 58.67
C GLU A 120 4.65 -2.83 58.20
N LYS A 121 5.08 -2.29 57.05
CA LYS A 121 6.52 -2.09 56.75
C LYS A 121 6.77 -0.87 55.87
N LYS A 122 7.19 0.18 56.55
CA LYS A 122 8.22 1.20 56.28
C LYS A 122 8.62 1.44 54.80
N SER A 123 8.41 2.69 54.40
CA SER A 123 9.10 3.40 53.31
C SER A 123 10.61 3.55 53.59
N PRO A 124 11.45 3.55 52.58
CA PRO A 124 12.76 4.17 52.66
C PRO A 124 12.83 5.49 51.88
N GLU A 125 13.53 6.35 52.50
CA GLU A 125 13.96 7.69 52.26
C GLU A 125 14.30 8.15 50.84
N THR A 126 13.93 9.38 50.61
CA THR A 126 14.33 10.32 49.56
C THR A 126 15.84 10.52 49.54
N LEU A 127 16.48 10.12 48.46
CA LEU A 127 17.84 10.57 48.12
C LEU A 127 17.75 11.70 47.09
N VAL A 128 18.10 12.88 47.53
CA VAL A 128 18.33 14.08 46.75
C VAL A 128 19.52 13.84 45.82
N ALA A 129 19.32 13.83 44.53
CA ALA A 129 20.40 13.88 43.54
C ALA A 129 20.62 15.32 43.10
N LYS A 130 21.86 15.71 43.23
CA LYS A 130 22.45 16.99 42.86
C LYS A 130 22.30 17.30 41.38
N GLU A 131 22.05 18.57 41.12
CA GLU A 131 22.17 19.23 39.82
C GLU A 131 23.47 18.86 39.10
N SER A 132 23.35 18.45 37.84
CA SER A 132 24.45 18.42 36.89
C SER A 132 24.02 19.09 35.60
N GLY A 133 24.69 20.13 35.30
CA GLY A 133 24.96 20.94 34.12
C GLY A 133 24.14 20.71 32.86
N VAL A 134 23.46 21.80 32.47
CA VAL A 134 22.96 22.01 31.12
C VAL A 134 24.17 22.01 30.17
N VAL A 135 24.28 20.98 29.33
CA VAL A 135 25.17 20.98 28.15
C VAL A 135 24.41 21.65 27.04
N GLU A 136 24.81 22.86 26.67
CA GLU A 136 24.40 23.58 25.48
C GLU A 136 24.63 22.67 24.25
N SER A 137 23.56 22.38 23.50
CA SER A 137 23.66 21.68 22.22
C SER A 137 24.29 22.63 21.20
N GLU A 138 25.53 22.37 20.82
CA GLU A 138 26.16 22.96 19.66
C GLU A 138 25.27 22.71 18.42
N LYS A 139 24.78 23.80 17.84
CA LYS A 139 24.14 23.83 16.50
C LYS A 139 25.20 23.46 15.47
N LEU A 140 25.14 22.22 14.97
CA LEU A 140 25.85 21.85 13.75
C LEU A 140 25.29 22.70 12.57
N PRO A 141 26.18 23.28 11.74
CA PRO A 141 25.75 24.04 10.57
C PRO A 141 25.04 23.12 9.57
N PRO A 142 24.07 23.64 8.81
CA PRO A 142 23.38 22.86 7.78
C PRO A 142 24.42 22.39 6.75
N GLN A 143 24.65 21.07 6.67
CA GLN A 143 25.42 20.49 5.58
C GLN A 143 24.60 20.62 4.30
N SER A 144 24.97 21.58 3.46
CA SER A 144 24.52 21.67 2.09
C SER A 144 25.06 20.45 1.33
N PHE A 145 24.19 19.51 1.07
CA PHE A 145 24.49 18.38 0.17
C PHE A 145 24.60 18.94 -1.25
N VAL A 146 25.84 19.07 -1.74
CA VAL A 146 26.12 19.31 -3.16
C VAL A 146 25.77 18.01 -3.89
N ILE A 147 24.70 18.05 -4.67
CA ILE A 147 24.39 16.97 -5.63
C ILE A 147 25.51 16.97 -6.67
N PRO A 148 26.25 15.87 -6.85
CA PRO A 148 27.21 15.80 -7.94
C PRO A 148 26.48 15.94 -9.27
N ASP A 149 26.98 16.84 -10.13
CA ASP A 149 26.48 17.12 -11.45
C ASP A 149 26.53 15.84 -12.31
N ILE A 150 25.37 15.19 -12.51
CA ILE A 150 25.24 13.89 -13.19
C ILE A 150 25.60 14.01 -14.69
N GLU A 151 25.65 15.21 -15.24
CA GLU A 151 26.05 15.44 -16.64
C GLU A 151 27.56 15.20 -16.92
N LYS A 152 28.38 15.02 -15.88
CA LYS A 152 29.84 14.81 -16.04
C LYS A 152 30.32 13.38 -15.83
N LEU A 153 29.44 12.40 -15.64
CA LEU A 153 29.83 10.99 -15.73
C LEU A 153 29.93 10.59 -17.20
N GLN A 154 31.06 10.94 -17.82
CA GLN A 154 31.45 10.38 -19.10
C GLN A 154 31.59 8.86 -18.94
N LEU A 155 30.60 8.13 -19.47
CA LEU A 155 30.76 6.71 -19.76
C LEU A 155 31.91 6.55 -20.77
N ALA A 156 32.96 5.87 -20.37
CA ALA A 156 34.02 5.45 -21.30
C ALA A 156 33.35 4.71 -22.47
N PRO A 157 33.79 4.94 -23.72
CA PRO A 157 33.25 4.26 -24.88
C PRO A 157 33.58 2.77 -24.79
N GLY A 158 32.63 1.97 -24.32
CA GLY A 158 32.67 0.52 -24.43
C GLY A 158 32.31 0.13 -25.85
N THR A 159 33.19 -0.59 -26.47
CA THR A 159 33.05 -1.26 -27.78
C THR A 159 31.63 -1.84 -27.92
N GLU A 160 30.93 -1.44 -28.97
CA GLU A 160 29.73 -2.08 -29.48
C GLU A 160 30.05 -3.52 -29.91
N GLN A 161 30.03 -4.43 -28.96
CA GLN A 161 29.83 -5.84 -29.26
C GLN A 161 28.34 -6.12 -29.14
N GLY A 162 27.76 -6.59 -30.24
CA GLY A 162 26.33 -6.88 -30.37
C GLY A 162 25.81 -7.64 -29.17
N VAL A 163 24.79 -7.06 -28.51
CA VAL A 163 24.05 -7.71 -27.43
C VAL A 163 23.29 -8.88 -28.04
N GLN A 164 23.92 -10.04 -28.02
CA GLN A 164 23.21 -11.30 -28.16
C GLN A 164 22.25 -11.36 -26.98
N HIS A 165 20.95 -11.44 -27.25
CA HIS A 165 19.96 -11.77 -26.25
C HIS A 165 20.37 -13.12 -25.65
N PRO A 166 20.71 -13.21 -24.36
CA PRO A 166 21.01 -14.49 -23.75
C PRO A 166 19.70 -15.26 -23.67
N GLY A 167 19.63 -16.39 -24.31
CA GLY A 167 18.58 -17.36 -24.05
C GLY A 167 18.55 -17.67 -22.56
N ALA A 168 17.35 -17.70 -21.99
CA ALA A 168 16.98 -18.17 -20.66
C ALA A 168 18.08 -18.08 -19.58
N THR A 169 18.53 -16.86 -19.25
CA THR A 169 19.36 -16.66 -18.06
C THR A 169 18.48 -16.85 -16.83
N SER A 170 18.89 -17.76 -15.94
CA SER A 170 18.25 -17.97 -14.65
C SER A 170 18.09 -16.63 -13.92
N LEU A 171 16.84 -16.28 -13.56
CA LEU A 171 16.56 -15.08 -12.80
C LEU A 171 17.31 -15.11 -11.47
N PRO A 172 17.93 -14.00 -11.03
CA PRO A 172 18.76 -13.99 -9.84
C PRO A 172 17.94 -14.04 -8.53
N GLY A 173 18.47 -14.72 -7.52
CA GLY A 173 17.98 -14.64 -6.14
C GLY A 173 16.54 -15.08 -5.97
N MET A 174 15.74 -14.25 -5.29
CA MET A 174 14.33 -14.53 -4.97
C MET A 174 13.40 -14.63 -6.19
N PHE A 175 13.82 -14.15 -7.37
CA PHE A 175 13.02 -14.18 -8.61
C PHE A 175 13.23 -15.42 -9.45
N ALA A 176 14.12 -16.33 -9.04
CA ALA A 176 14.51 -17.50 -9.85
C ALA A 176 13.31 -18.44 -10.17
N GLY A 177 12.31 -18.48 -9.28
CA GLY A 177 11.12 -19.32 -9.45
C GLY A 177 10.15 -18.87 -10.53
N ARG A 178 10.26 -17.62 -11.02
CA ARG A 178 9.27 -17.01 -11.91
C ARG A 178 9.46 -17.36 -13.39
N SER A 179 10.52 -18.06 -13.77
CA SER A 179 10.63 -18.52 -15.16
C SER A 179 9.55 -19.57 -15.45
N ALA A 180 9.05 -19.60 -16.70
CA ALA A 180 7.97 -20.51 -17.09
C ALA A 180 8.28 -21.98 -16.73
N GLU A 181 9.53 -22.40 -16.86
CA GLU A 181 9.98 -23.74 -16.53
C GLU A 181 9.99 -24.01 -15.03
N GLN A 182 10.45 -23.06 -14.20
CA GLN A 182 10.51 -23.21 -12.75
C GLN A 182 9.16 -23.06 -12.08
N ARG A 183 8.30 -22.19 -12.63
CA ARG A 183 6.96 -21.90 -12.11
C ARG A 183 6.13 -23.17 -11.93
N GLN A 184 6.01 -23.99 -12.98
CA GLN A 184 5.24 -25.23 -12.89
C GLN A 184 5.83 -26.19 -11.86
N LYS A 185 7.14 -26.40 -11.89
CA LYS A 185 7.83 -27.30 -10.95
C LYS A 185 7.63 -26.86 -9.50
N LEU A 186 7.73 -25.56 -9.22
CA LEU A 186 7.57 -25.03 -7.87
C LEU A 186 6.10 -25.04 -7.42
N ALA A 187 5.16 -24.71 -8.32
CA ALA A 187 3.75 -24.80 -8.00
C ALA A 187 3.39 -26.24 -7.57
N GLU A 188 3.82 -27.25 -8.33
CA GLU A 188 3.59 -28.66 -7.99
C GLU A 188 4.28 -29.08 -6.69
N ALA A 189 5.54 -28.69 -6.48
CA ALA A 189 6.34 -29.07 -5.31
C ALA A 189 5.86 -28.41 -4.01
N GLU A 190 5.35 -27.18 -4.08
CA GLU A 190 4.96 -26.36 -2.93
C GLU A 190 3.46 -26.42 -2.62
N GLY A 191 2.69 -27.25 -3.34
CA GLY A 191 1.27 -27.50 -3.06
C GLY A 191 0.29 -26.66 -3.87
N GLY A 192 0.72 -26.07 -4.98
CA GLY A 192 -0.14 -25.54 -6.01
C GLY A 192 -0.87 -26.66 -6.78
N SER A 193 -1.77 -26.27 -7.67
CA SER A 193 -2.55 -27.21 -8.49
C SER A 193 -2.82 -26.64 -9.88
N ALA A 194 -3.23 -27.51 -10.82
CA ALA A 194 -3.69 -27.05 -12.14
C ALA A 194 -4.87 -26.06 -12.02
N ALA A 195 -5.72 -26.21 -11.01
CA ALA A 195 -6.83 -25.31 -10.74
C ALA A 195 -6.35 -23.93 -10.26
N SER A 196 -5.36 -23.87 -9.36
CA SER A 196 -4.77 -22.59 -8.92
C SER A 196 -4.05 -21.88 -10.06
N GLU A 197 -3.29 -22.59 -10.89
CA GLU A 197 -2.63 -21.99 -12.07
C GLU A 197 -3.64 -21.48 -13.09
N SER A 198 -4.75 -22.23 -13.30
CA SER A 198 -5.85 -21.78 -14.14
C SER A 198 -6.55 -20.54 -13.57
N ALA A 199 -6.68 -20.45 -12.24
CA ALA A 199 -7.24 -19.27 -11.57
C ALA A 199 -6.32 -18.04 -11.74
N VAL A 200 -5.01 -18.21 -11.59
CA VAL A 200 -4.02 -17.16 -11.87
C VAL A 200 -4.16 -16.66 -13.31
N GLU A 201 -4.22 -17.56 -14.28
CA GLU A 201 -4.32 -17.19 -15.69
C GLU A 201 -5.60 -16.40 -16.01
N ARG A 202 -6.75 -16.82 -15.45
CA ARG A 202 -8.02 -16.08 -15.62
C ARG A 202 -7.94 -14.67 -14.99
N GLY A 203 -7.31 -14.55 -13.81
CA GLY A 203 -7.16 -13.28 -13.13
C GLY A 203 -6.25 -12.31 -13.90
N LEU A 204 -5.11 -12.79 -14.40
CA LEU A 204 -4.21 -11.99 -15.25
C LEU A 204 -4.92 -11.52 -16.54
N LYS A 205 -5.72 -12.39 -17.15
CA LYS A 205 -6.54 -12.01 -18.32
C LYS A 205 -7.55 -10.93 -17.98
N TRP A 206 -8.17 -11.00 -16.79
CA TRP A 206 -9.11 -9.97 -16.33
C TRP A 206 -8.37 -8.64 -16.09
N LEU A 207 -7.21 -8.62 -15.39
CA LEU A 207 -6.41 -7.42 -15.20
C LEU A 207 -5.99 -6.78 -16.51
N ALA A 208 -5.53 -7.58 -17.49
CA ALA A 208 -5.13 -7.06 -18.80
C ALA A 208 -6.28 -6.36 -19.55
N LYS A 209 -7.52 -6.82 -19.38
CA LYS A 209 -8.71 -6.17 -19.98
C LYS A 209 -9.11 -4.87 -19.28
N HIS A 210 -8.66 -4.66 -18.05
CA HIS A 210 -9.02 -3.52 -17.23
C HIS A 210 -7.86 -2.50 -17.10
N GLN A 211 -6.81 -2.65 -17.90
CA GLN A 211 -5.79 -1.64 -18.11
C GLN A 211 -6.35 -0.51 -18.97
N ASP A 212 -6.13 0.75 -18.60
CA ASP A 212 -6.49 1.87 -19.44
C ASP A 212 -5.58 1.98 -20.67
N LYS A 213 -6.02 2.74 -21.66
CA LYS A 213 -5.34 2.90 -22.94
C LYS A 213 -3.96 3.57 -22.84
N ASP A 214 -3.74 4.37 -21.79
CA ASP A 214 -2.44 4.99 -21.50
C ASP A 214 -1.51 4.09 -20.68
N GLY A 215 -1.98 2.91 -20.26
CA GLY A 215 -1.20 1.88 -19.57
C GLY A 215 -1.43 1.75 -18.07
N HIS A 216 -2.17 2.67 -17.42
CA HIS A 216 -2.41 2.58 -15.98
C HIS A 216 -3.58 1.66 -15.61
N TRP A 217 -3.69 1.34 -14.31
CA TRP A 217 -4.89 0.79 -13.68
C TRP A 217 -5.40 1.77 -12.63
N SER A 218 -6.70 2.00 -12.61
CA SER A 218 -7.36 2.82 -11.60
C SER A 218 -8.10 1.96 -10.60
N LEU A 219 -7.93 2.20 -9.30
CA LEU A 219 -8.66 1.50 -8.25
C LEU A 219 -10.14 1.92 -8.22
N HIS A 220 -10.41 3.22 -8.42
CA HIS A 220 -11.74 3.81 -8.27
C HIS A 220 -12.49 3.99 -9.60
N GLN A 221 -11.79 4.09 -10.73
CA GLN A 221 -12.40 4.35 -12.04
C GLN A 221 -12.31 3.17 -13.02
N PHE A 222 -11.74 2.03 -12.62
CA PHE A 222 -11.53 0.90 -13.52
C PHE A 222 -12.80 0.45 -14.30
N PRO A 223 -14.03 0.58 -13.79
CA PRO A 223 -15.19 0.21 -14.59
C PRO A 223 -15.46 1.15 -15.78
N ALA A 224 -15.00 2.40 -15.70
CA ALA A 224 -15.19 3.41 -16.75
C ALA A 224 -14.06 3.40 -17.79
N VAL A 225 -12.93 2.74 -17.52
CA VAL A 225 -11.74 2.75 -18.36
C VAL A 225 -11.51 1.41 -19.06
N GLY A 226 -10.62 1.37 -20.03
CA GLY A 226 -10.30 0.18 -20.80
C GLY A 226 -11.51 -0.38 -21.54
N ASP A 227 -11.63 -1.70 -21.59
CA ASP A 227 -12.72 -2.42 -22.26
C ASP A 227 -13.91 -2.72 -21.33
N CYS A 228 -13.89 -2.28 -20.08
CA CYS A 228 -14.92 -2.61 -19.10
C CYS A 228 -16.28 -1.98 -19.42
N LYS A 229 -16.30 -0.70 -19.79
CA LYS A 229 -17.54 0.04 -20.18
C LYS A 229 -18.65 -0.07 -19.13
N GLY A 230 -18.32 -0.05 -17.85
CA GLY A 230 -19.27 -0.12 -16.75
C GLY A 230 -19.83 -1.50 -16.43
N GLN A 231 -19.31 -2.58 -17.02
CA GLN A 231 -19.83 -3.93 -16.84
C GLN A 231 -19.38 -4.61 -15.53
N CYS A 232 -18.34 -4.11 -14.87
CA CYS A 232 -17.88 -4.60 -13.57
C CYS A 232 -18.37 -3.71 -12.44
N THR A 233 -18.52 -4.32 -11.27
CA THR A 233 -18.97 -3.66 -10.04
C THR A 233 -17.86 -3.57 -9.01
N ARG A 234 -18.14 -2.87 -7.90
CA ARG A 234 -17.27 -2.73 -6.74
C ARG A 234 -15.91 -2.08 -7.07
N PRO A 235 -15.90 -0.86 -7.65
CA PRO A 235 -14.69 -0.05 -7.64
C PRO A 235 -14.32 0.28 -6.20
N GLY A 236 -13.04 0.56 -5.97
CA GLY A 236 -12.59 1.14 -4.71
C GLY A 236 -12.98 2.61 -4.61
N ASN A 237 -12.66 3.22 -3.49
CA ASN A 237 -12.79 4.66 -3.27
C ASN A 237 -11.43 5.38 -3.18
N VAL A 238 -10.33 4.63 -3.26
CA VAL A 238 -8.97 5.18 -3.21
C VAL A 238 -8.62 5.79 -4.57
N ASN A 239 -8.41 7.10 -4.57
CA ASN A 239 -7.94 7.84 -5.75
C ASN A 239 -6.41 7.83 -5.78
N SER A 240 -5.84 6.76 -6.35
CA SER A 240 -4.41 6.61 -6.56
C SER A 240 -4.13 5.67 -7.73
N ASP A 241 -3.81 6.24 -8.88
CA ASP A 241 -3.48 5.45 -10.07
C ASP A 241 -2.06 4.86 -10.00
N ALA A 242 -1.16 5.47 -9.20
CA ALA A 242 0.14 4.86 -8.90
C ALA A 242 -0.02 3.54 -8.13
N ALA A 243 -0.92 3.50 -7.11
CA ALA A 243 -1.23 2.27 -6.40
C ALA A 243 -1.94 1.27 -7.33
N GLY A 244 -2.94 1.73 -8.09
CA GLY A 244 -3.67 0.89 -9.04
C GLY A 244 -2.75 0.24 -10.06
N THR A 245 -1.81 1.01 -10.62
CA THR A 245 -0.84 0.52 -11.61
C THR A 245 0.18 -0.42 -10.97
N GLY A 246 0.65 -0.11 -9.77
CA GLY A 246 1.52 -1.01 -9.02
C GLY A 246 0.85 -2.36 -8.74
N PHE A 247 -0.38 -2.36 -8.20
CA PHE A 247 -1.17 -3.59 -7.99
C PHE A 247 -1.47 -4.32 -9.30
N GLY A 248 -1.79 -3.60 -10.38
CA GLY A 248 -2.03 -4.21 -11.70
C GLY A 248 -0.80 -4.91 -12.26
N LEU A 249 0.39 -4.35 -12.11
CA LEU A 249 1.66 -4.88 -12.64
C LEU A 249 2.19 -6.09 -11.86
N LEU A 250 2.10 -6.06 -10.52
CA LEU A 250 2.74 -7.04 -9.66
C LEU A 250 2.34 -8.49 -9.96
N PRO A 251 1.06 -8.84 -10.25
CA PRO A 251 0.71 -10.21 -10.60
C PRO A 251 1.34 -10.69 -11.93
N PHE A 252 1.45 -9.84 -12.93
CA PHE A 252 2.16 -10.23 -14.17
C PHE A 252 3.63 -10.53 -13.91
N LEU A 253 4.29 -9.67 -13.12
CA LEU A 253 5.68 -9.87 -12.72
C LEU A 253 5.83 -11.11 -11.83
N GLY A 254 4.90 -11.33 -10.92
CA GLY A 254 4.82 -12.52 -10.07
C GLY A 254 4.74 -13.81 -10.90
N ALA A 255 3.89 -13.82 -11.92
CA ALA A 255 3.75 -14.91 -12.86
C ALA A 255 4.89 -15.04 -13.89
N GLY A 256 5.93 -14.19 -13.82
CA GLY A 256 7.09 -14.25 -14.69
C GLY A 256 6.98 -13.49 -16.01
N TYR A 257 5.87 -12.78 -16.24
CA TYR A 257 5.73 -11.94 -17.43
C TYR A 257 6.44 -10.60 -17.25
N THR A 258 7.16 -10.15 -18.28
CA THR A 258 7.91 -8.90 -18.23
C THR A 258 7.60 -8.02 -19.44
N HIS A 259 8.07 -6.78 -19.44
CA HIS A 259 7.99 -5.89 -20.61
C HIS A 259 8.88 -6.34 -21.78
N THR A 260 9.73 -7.35 -21.59
CA THR A 260 10.64 -7.91 -22.62
C THR A 260 10.21 -9.30 -23.07
N SER A 261 9.33 -9.99 -22.33
CA SER A 261 8.98 -11.38 -22.63
C SER A 261 7.59 -11.78 -22.15
N GLY A 262 7.03 -12.80 -22.82
CA GLY A 262 5.74 -13.41 -22.49
C GLY A 262 4.54 -12.76 -23.16
N LYS A 263 3.38 -13.43 -23.07
CA LYS A 263 2.14 -13.02 -23.77
C LYS A 263 1.54 -11.69 -23.30
N TYR A 264 1.91 -11.23 -22.09
CA TYR A 264 1.48 -9.95 -21.53
C TYR A 264 2.57 -8.86 -21.63
N GLN A 265 3.56 -9.06 -22.53
CA GLN A 265 4.67 -8.14 -22.71
C GLN A 265 4.22 -6.68 -22.95
N LYS A 266 3.21 -6.48 -23.78
CA LYS A 266 2.65 -5.15 -24.09
C LYS A 266 2.03 -4.53 -22.82
N THR A 267 1.15 -5.26 -22.14
CA THR A 267 0.48 -4.83 -20.90
C THR A 267 1.49 -4.41 -19.83
N VAL A 268 2.51 -5.23 -19.58
CA VAL A 268 3.55 -4.91 -18.60
C VAL A 268 4.37 -3.69 -19.01
N ARG A 269 4.70 -3.56 -20.29
CA ARG A 269 5.45 -2.41 -20.84
C ARG A 269 4.68 -1.11 -20.63
N GLU A 270 3.42 -1.06 -21.06
CA GLU A 270 2.59 0.14 -20.98
C GLU A 270 2.41 0.60 -19.53
N GLY A 271 2.19 -0.34 -18.59
CA GLY A 271 2.10 0.00 -17.16
C GLY A 271 3.42 0.52 -16.56
N LEU A 272 4.55 -0.06 -16.94
CA LEU A 272 5.86 0.41 -16.48
C LEU A 272 6.23 1.76 -17.10
N ASP A 273 5.96 1.98 -18.39
CA ASP A 273 6.19 3.25 -19.06
C ASP A 273 5.34 4.34 -18.40
N TRP A 274 4.07 4.05 -18.08
CA TRP A 274 3.19 4.97 -17.37
C TRP A 274 3.74 5.34 -15.96
N LEU A 275 4.22 4.36 -15.16
CA LEU A 275 4.85 4.65 -13.86
C LEU A 275 6.10 5.53 -13.99
N ILE A 276 6.91 5.31 -15.04
CA ILE A 276 8.09 6.14 -15.29
C ILE A 276 7.70 7.57 -15.63
N ASP A 277 6.69 7.76 -16.48
CA ASP A 277 6.18 9.06 -16.87
C ASP A 277 5.50 9.80 -15.72
N ASP A 278 4.83 9.08 -14.81
CA ASP A 278 4.23 9.64 -13.59
C ASP A 278 5.26 9.98 -12.50
N GLN A 279 6.48 9.45 -12.61
CA GLN A 279 7.51 9.70 -11.60
C GLN A 279 8.05 11.13 -11.65
N THR A 280 8.19 11.76 -10.49
CA THR A 280 8.82 13.08 -10.34
C THR A 280 10.34 12.97 -10.33
N LYS A 281 11.03 14.10 -10.43
CA LYS A 281 12.50 14.17 -10.33
C LYS A 281 13.00 13.72 -8.95
N GLU A 282 12.21 13.93 -7.92
CA GLU A 282 12.48 13.54 -6.53
C GLU A 282 12.29 12.04 -6.31
N GLY A 283 11.65 11.33 -7.24
CA GLY A 283 11.46 9.89 -7.22
C GLY A 283 10.11 9.42 -6.70
N THR A 284 9.20 10.31 -6.26
CA THR A 284 7.82 9.98 -5.94
C THR A 284 6.95 9.93 -7.21
N PHE A 285 5.68 9.50 -7.08
CA PHE A 285 4.73 9.48 -8.19
C PHE A 285 3.67 10.56 -7.96
N ARG A 286 3.27 11.27 -9.05
CA ARG A 286 2.30 12.37 -8.99
C ARG A 286 0.92 11.89 -8.59
N SER A 287 0.55 10.69 -9.01
CA SER A 287 -0.77 10.08 -8.81
C SER A 287 -0.86 9.20 -7.55
N CYS A 288 0.02 9.40 -6.56
CA CYS A 288 -0.06 8.65 -5.28
C CYS A 288 -1.33 8.95 -4.47
N GLY A 289 -1.91 10.14 -4.61
CA GLY A 289 -3.06 10.56 -3.79
C GLY A 289 -2.68 10.88 -2.34
N ALA A 290 -3.67 10.91 -1.45
CA ALA A 290 -3.49 11.30 -0.06
C ALA A 290 -2.58 10.33 0.75
N GLY A 291 -2.63 9.04 0.46
CA GLY A 291 -1.80 8.01 1.08
C GLY A 291 -0.44 7.83 0.41
N THR A 292 0.28 8.92 0.19
CA THR A 292 1.46 9.00 -0.69
C THR A 292 2.42 7.82 -0.55
N LEU A 293 2.90 7.51 0.67
CA LEU A 293 3.90 6.45 0.84
C LEU A 293 3.31 5.03 0.73
N TYR A 294 2.02 4.83 1.01
CA TYR A 294 1.38 3.53 0.74
C TYR A 294 1.43 3.21 -0.76
N ALA A 295 0.88 4.12 -1.58
CA ALA A 295 0.87 3.99 -3.03
C ALA A 295 2.29 3.93 -3.62
N HIS A 296 3.19 4.78 -3.11
CA HIS A 296 4.58 4.83 -3.53
C HIS A 296 5.31 3.50 -3.29
N GLY A 297 5.10 2.85 -2.12
CA GLY A 297 5.67 1.55 -1.81
C GLY A 297 5.28 0.50 -2.86
N VAL A 298 3.98 0.38 -3.15
CA VAL A 298 3.44 -0.60 -4.11
C VAL A 298 4.00 -0.36 -5.53
N ALA A 299 3.97 0.89 -6.02
CA ALA A 299 4.53 1.24 -7.33
C ALA A 299 6.04 0.98 -7.41
N SER A 300 6.77 1.26 -6.31
CA SER A 300 8.21 1.01 -6.21
C SER A 300 8.56 -0.48 -6.29
N ILE A 301 7.74 -1.36 -5.68
CA ILE A 301 7.91 -2.82 -5.78
C ILE A 301 7.86 -3.23 -7.25
N ALA A 302 6.87 -2.77 -8.02
CA ALA A 302 6.71 -3.11 -9.42
C ALA A 302 7.94 -2.70 -10.26
N LEU A 303 8.44 -1.47 -10.11
CA LEU A 303 9.65 -1.01 -10.80
C LEU A 303 10.89 -1.82 -10.40
N CYS A 304 11.06 -2.10 -9.10
CA CYS A 304 12.22 -2.84 -8.60
C CYS A 304 12.21 -4.30 -9.08
N GLU A 305 11.04 -4.96 -9.04
CA GLU A 305 10.90 -6.35 -9.51
C GLU A 305 11.10 -6.44 -11.02
N ALA A 306 10.51 -5.53 -11.82
CA ALA A 306 10.71 -5.49 -13.26
C ALA A 306 12.20 -5.28 -13.63
N TYR A 307 12.89 -4.36 -12.95
CA TYR A 307 14.33 -4.17 -13.12
C TYR A 307 15.12 -5.41 -12.69
N ALA A 308 14.80 -5.99 -11.55
CA ALA A 308 15.51 -7.16 -11.04
C ALA A 308 15.40 -8.37 -11.99
N MET A 309 14.22 -8.57 -12.59
CA MET A 309 13.96 -9.66 -13.53
C MET A 309 14.61 -9.46 -14.90
N THR A 310 14.71 -8.23 -15.39
CA THR A 310 15.13 -7.97 -16.79
C THR A 310 16.51 -7.34 -16.91
N LYS A 311 16.96 -6.66 -15.85
CA LYS A 311 18.17 -5.82 -15.86
C LYS A 311 18.14 -4.72 -16.94
N ASP A 312 16.96 -4.37 -17.43
CA ASP A 312 16.82 -3.26 -18.38
C ASP A 312 17.27 -1.94 -17.74
N LEU A 313 18.29 -1.33 -18.37
CA LEU A 313 18.88 -0.08 -17.87
C LEU A 313 17.89 1.09 -17.84
N LYS A 314 16.83 1.06 -18.67
CA LYS A 314 15.77 2.07 -18.65
C LYS A 314 15.01 2.07 -17.33
N LEU A 315 14.88 0.92 -16.68
CA LEU A 315 14.20 0.78 -15.38
C LEU A 315 15.12 1.09 -14.19
N LYS A 316 16.45 1.01 -14.36
CA LYS A 316 17.41 1.14 -13.26
C LYS A 316 17.30 2.46 -12.53
N LEU A 317 17.30 3.56 -13.27
CA LEU A 317 17.27 4.90 -12.67
C LEU A 317 15.91 5.21 -12.04
N PRO A 318 14.74 4.96 -12.69
CA PRO A 318 13.45 5.12 -12.05
C PRO A 318 13.29 4.28 -10.77
N ALA A 319 13.67 3.01 -10.80
CA ALA A 319 13.62 2.16 -9.61
C ALA A 319 14.52 2.67 -8.49
N GLN A 320 15.76 3.10 -8.80
CA GLN A 320 16.66 3.65 -7.79
C GLN A 320 16.12 4.97 -7.18
N ARG A 321 15.54 5.87 -8.00
CA ARG A 321 14.93 7.12 -7.51
C ARG A 321 13.76 6.84 -6.56
N ALA A 322 12.91 5.85 -6.89
CA ALA A 322 11.81 5.45 -6.03
C ALA A 322 12.32 4.94 -4.67
N ILE A 323 13.36 4.13 -4.66
CA ILE A 323 14.00 3.64 -3.43
C ILE A 323 14.70 4.77 -2.66
N ASP A 324 15.40 5.66 -3.33
CA ASP A 324 16.04 6.81 -2.68
C ASP A 324 14.98 7.73 -2.02
N TYR A 325 13.78 7.84 -2.58
CA TYR A 325 12.66 8.55 -1.94
C TYR A 325 12.17 7.82 -0.67
N ILE A 326 11.98 6.50 -0.71
CA ILE A 326 11.62 5.70 0.46
C ILE A 326 12.65 5.92 1.60
N VAL A 327 13.94 5.87 1.27
CA VAL A 327 15.03 6.07 2.23
C VAL A 327 14.95 7.45 2.88
N ARG A 328 14.75 8.51 2.09
CA ARG A 328 14.64 9.90 2.63
C ARG A 328 13.37 10.12 3.43
N ALA A 329 12.30 9.42 3.11
CA ALA A 329 11.00 9.55 3.76
C ALA A 329 10.92 8.81 5.11
N GLN A 330 11.92 7.99 5.46
CA GLN A 330 11.92 7.22 6.70
C GLN A 330 11.90 8.14 7.94
N HIS A 331 10.97 7.90 8.85
CA HIS A 331 10.95 8.58 10.15
C HIS A 331 12.19 8.24 10.98
N VAL A 332 12.61 9.15 11.86
CA VAL A 332 13.80 8.95 12.73
C VAL A 332 13.70 7.69 13.59
N GLN A 333 12.50 7.27 13.97
CA GLN A 333 12.24 6.04 14.72
C GLN A 333 12.23 4.77 13.84
N GLY A 334 12.35 4.90 12.51
CA GLY A 334 12.61 3.78 11.60
C GLY A 334 11.42 3.23 10.82
N GLY A 335 10.19 3.68 11.06
CA GLY A 335 9.01 3.32 10.29
C GLY A 335 8.66 4.36 9.23
N TRP A 336 7.58 4.11 8.51
CA TRP A 336 6.92 5.02 7.56
C TRP A 336 5.43 5.07 7.82
N ARG A 337 4.80 6.18 7.43
CA ARG A 337 3.36 6.36 7.40
C ARG A 337 2.98 7.07 6.10
N TYR A 338 1.77 7.61 5.98
CA TYR A 338 1.23 8.17 4.73
C TYR A 338 2.07 9.28 4.11
N GLN A 339 2.72 10.14 4.91
CA GLN A 339 3.55 11.22 4.43
C GLN A 339 5.00 11.06 4.89
N PRO A 340 5.97 11.63 4.18
CA PRO A 340 7.38 11.59 4.57
C PRO A 340 7.61 12.06 5.99
N SER A 341 8.47 11.36 6.72
CA SER A 341 8.90 11.70 8.07
C SER A 341 7.80 11.72 9.14
N MET A 342 6.60 11.19 8.86
CA MET A 342 5.60 10.91 9.89
C MET A 342 6.01 9.72 10.75
N ALA A 343 5.61 9.70 12.03
CA ALA A 343 5.77 8.53 12.88
C ALA A 343 5.13 7.30 12.24
N GLY A 344 5.89 6.21 12.17
CA GLY A 344 5.54 5.04 11.38
C GLY A 344 4.31 4.28 11.87
N ASP A 345 3.66 3.58 10.95
CA ASP A 345 2.73 2.50 11.22
C ASP A 345 3.21 1.19 10.55
N THR A 346 2.68 0.06 10.99
CA THR A 346 3.11 -1.26 10.52
C THR A 346 2.71 -1.47 9.06
N SER A 347 1.52 -1.01 8.66
CA SER A 347 0.98 -1.25 7.33
C SER A 347 1.77 -0.55 6.22
N VAL A 348 2.00 0.76 6.35
CA VAL A 348 2.83 1.47 5.37
C VAL A 348 4.28 0.98 5.43
N THR A 349 4.80 0.67 6.62
CA THR A 349 6.17 0.13 6.78
C THR A 349 6.34 -1.19 6.04
N GLY A 350 5.35 -2.08 6.04
CA GLY A 350 5.41 -3.36 5.34
C GLY A 350 5.65 -3.21 3.83
N TRP A 351 4.90 -2.33 3.16
CA TRP A 351 5.11 -2.07 1.73
C TRP A 351 6.50 -1.50 1.43
N GLN A 352 7.01 -0.60 2.30
CA GLN A 352 8.38 -0.07 2.12
C GLN A 352 9.44 -1.17 2.30
N VAL A 353 9.26 -2.07 3.28
CA VAL A 353 10.18 -3.19 3.51
C VAL A 353 10.23 -4.13 2.30
N ILE A 354 9.07 -4.45 1.72
CA ILE A 354 9.00 -5.28 0.50
C ILE A 354 9.70 -4.57 -0.66
N ALA A 355 9.48 -3.27 -0.86
CA ALA A 355 10.14 -2.49 -1.90
C ALA A 355 11.66 -2.46 -1.72
N LEU A 356 12.14 -2.21 -0.50
CA LEU A 356 13.57 -2.21 -0.16
C LEU A 356 14.20 -3.60 -0.38
N ARG A 357 13.47 -4.67 -0.02
CA ARG A 357 13.93 -6.06 -0.24
C ARG A 357 14.03 -6.39 -1.72
N SER A 358 13.00 -6.04 -2.51
CA SER A 358 13.01 -6.21 -3.98
C SER A 358 14.17 -5.44 -4.62
N ALA A 359 14.44 -4.22 -4.16
CA ALA A 359 15.57 -3.40 -4.59
C ALA A 359 16.93 -4.06 -4.30
N GLN A 360 17.13 -4.57 -3.08
CA GLN A 360 18.36 -5.29 -2.69
C GLN A 360 18.60 -6.50 -3.56
N GLN A 361 17.56 -7.30 -3.81
CA GLN A 361 17.64 -8.48 -4.68
C GLN A 361 17.91 -8.09 -6.15
N GLY A 362 17.40 -6.94 -6.57
CA GLY A 362 17.70 -6.35 -7.89
C GLY A 362 19.13 -5.81 -8.02
N GLY A 363 19.86 -5.67 -6.91
CA GLY A 363 21.20 -5.05 -6.88
C GLY A 363 21.14 -3.51 -6.92
N LEU A 364 20.01 -2.92 -6.53
CA LEU A 364 19.91 -1.48 -6.29
C LEU A 364 20.51 -1.11 -4.93
N ARG A 365 20.89 0.15 -4.80
CA ARG A 365 21.51 0.65 -3.56
C ARG A 365 20.44 0.88 -2.50
N VAL A 366 20.58 0.19 -1.37
CA VAL A 366 19.80 0.38 -0.14
C VAL A 366 20.77 0.56 1.02
N PRO A 367 20.79 1.70 1.72
CA PRO A 367 21.67 1.89 2.87
C PRO A 367 21.36 0.89 4.00
N LYS A 368 22.40 0.34 4.61
CA LYS A 368 22.25 -0.69 5.66
C LYS A 368 21.50 -0.20 6.90
N ASP A 369 21.67 1.07 7.26
CA ASP A 369 21.03 1.67 8.43
C ASP A 369 19.51 1.77 8.32
N VAL A 370 18.95 1.82 7.10
CA VAL A 370 17.51 1.85 6.87
C VAL A 370 16.83 0.61 7.44
N MET A 371 17.33 -0.59 7.12
CA MET A 371 16.78 -1.84 7.64
C MET A 371 17.01 -1.99 9.15
N THR A 372 18.13 -1.47 9.67
CA THR A 372 18.39 -1.44 11.11
C THR A 372 17.41 -0.53 11.85
N LYS A 373 17.10 0.64 11.30
CA LYS A 373 16.08 1.55 11.84
C LYS A 373 14.70 0.91 11.79
N THR A 374 14.36 0.24 10.68
CA THR A 374 13.11 -0.51 10.55
C THR A 374 12.96 -1.56 11.64
N SER A 375 14.02 -2.31 11.94
CA SER A 375 13.99 -3.29 13.04
C SER A 375 13.67 -2.65 14.39
N ARG A 376 14.21 -1.46 14.68
CA ARG A 376 13.87 -0.71 15.92
C ARG A 376 12.40 -0.25 15.94
N PHE A 377 11.87 0.19 14.80
CA PHE A 377 10.45 0.51 14.71
C PHE A 377 9.60 -0.73 15.00
N LEU A 378 9.93 -1.88 14.40
CA LEU A 378 9.24 -3.13 14.68
C LEU A 378 9.31 -3.52 16.16
N ASP A 379 10.43 -3.26 16.87
CA ASP A 379 10.54 -3.47 18.31
C ASP A 379 9.53 -2.59 19.08
N SER A 380 9.26 -1.37 18.62
CA SER A 380 8.34 -0.43 19.28
C SER A 380 6.87 -0.79 19.12
N VAL A 381 6.51 -1.57 18.10
CA VAL A 381 5.13 -2.02 17.83
C VAL A 381 4.88 -3.48 18.24
N GLN A 382 5.85 -4.16 18.82
CA GLN A 382 5.61 -5.50 19.38
C GLN A 382 4.56 -5.46 20.49
N SER A 383 3.72 -6.49 20.54
CA SER A 383 2.72 -6.66 21.60
C SER A 383 3.27 -7.39 22.83
N ASP A 384 4.37 -8.12 22.65
CA ASP A 384 5.01 -8.95 23.66
C ASP A 384 6.54 -8.97 23.49
N PRO A 385 7.31 -9.30 24.55
CA PRO A 385 8.78 -9.29 24.51
C PRO A 385 9.40 -10.31 23.53
N LYS A 386 8.66 -11.34 23.13
CA LYS A 386 9.15 -12.34 22.17
C LYS A 386 9.02 -11.85 20.73
N GLY A 387 8.11 -10.88 20.47
CA GLY A 387 7.81 -10.35 19.16
C GLY A 387 6.92 -11.28 18.34
N SER A 388 5.97 -11.98 19.00
CA SER A 388 5.02 -12.86 18.33
C SER A 388 3.78 -12.12 17.78
N GLY A 389 3.49 -10.92 18.28
CA GLY A 389 2.39 -10.08 17.84
C GLY A 389 2.84 -8.65 17.55
N TYR A 390 2.09 -7.96 16.70
CA TYR A 390 2.39 -6.60 16.25
C TYR A 390 1.15 -5.72 16.26
N ARG A 391 1.35 -4.46 16.64
CA ARG A 391 0.33 -3.40 16.65
C ARG A 391 0.45 -2.54 15.41
N TYR A 392 -0.62 -1.84 15.07
CA TYR A 392 -0.59 -0.85 13.99
C TYR A 392 0.44 0.25 14.27
N MET A 393 0.41 0.86 15.45
CA MET A 393 1.37 1.85 15.95
C MET A 393 1.75 1.53 17.41
N PRO A 394 2.82 2.15 17.96
CA PRO A 394 3.10 2.03 19.38
C PRO A 394 1.87 2.41 20.23
N GLY A 395 1.44 1.49 21.09
CA GLY A 395 0.22 1.65 21.89
C GLY A 395 -1.11 1.48 21.15
N GLY A 396 -1.09 1.23 19.86
CA GLY A 396 -2.28 1.02 19.02
C GLY A 396 -2.87 -0.38 19.11
N GLY A 397 -3.91 -0.62 18.32
CA GLY A 397 -4.58 -1.92 18.20
C GLY A 397 -3.71 -2.98 17.52
N MET A 398 -3.95 -4.23 17.84
CA MET A 398 -3.36 -5.41 17.22
C MET A 398 -4.44 -6.10 16.36
N THR A 399 -4.10 -6.46 15.14
CA THR A 399 -4.93 -7.27 14.24
C THR A 399 -4.12 -8.42 13.66
N ASN A 400 -4.79 -9.44 13.14
CA ASN A 400 -4.11 -10.56 12.49
C ASN A 400 -3.30 -10.11 11.26
N ALA A 401 -3.77 -9.09 10.55
CA ALA A 401 -3.04 -8.48 9.44
C ALA A 401 -1.73 -7.85 9.92
N MET A 402 -1.75 -7.07 11.02
CA MET A 402 -0.55 -6.45 11.59
C MET A 402 0.43 -7.50 12.13
N ILE A 403 -0.06 -8.59 12.71
CA ILE A 403 0.78 -9.72 13.14
C ILE A 403 1.50 -10.32 11.93
N ALA A 404 0.76 -10.68 10.89
CA ALA A 404 1.33 -11.28 9.69
C ALA A 404 2.35 -10.37 9.01
N GLU A 405 2.03 -9.09 8.88
CA GLU A 405 2.89 -8.08 8.26
C GLU A 405 4.16 -7.82 9.07
N GLY A 406 4.03 -7.67 10.39
CA GLY A 406 5.18 -7.50 11.28
C GLY A 406 6.12 -8.70 11.24
N LEU A 407 5.58 -9.93 11.22
CA LEU A 407 6.37 -11.14 11.08
C LEU A 407 7.08 -11.22 9.72
N LEU A 408 6.41 -10.87 8.62
CA LEU A 408 7.04 -10.81 7.30
C LEU A 408 8.17 -9.77 7.27
N CYS A 409 7.94 -8.59 7.84
CA CYS A 409 8.98 -7.57 7.97
C CYS A 409 10.19 -8.09 8.75
N ARG A 410 9.97 -8.88 9.82
CA ARG A 410 11.05 -9.49 10.59
C ARG A 410 11.84 -10.51 9.77
N ILE A 411 11.17 -11.34 8.98
CA ILE A 411 11.84 -12.27 8.05
C ILE A 411 12.74 -11.47 7.11
N TYR A 412 12.26 -10.39 6.52
CA TYR A 412 13.03 -9.56 5.58
C TYR A 412 14.10 -8.69 6.25
N THR A 413 14.01 -8.45 7.56
CA THR A 413 15.03 -7.76 8.37
C THR A 413 15.93 -8.70 9.15
N SER A 414 16.04 -9.97 8.75
CA SER A 414 17.01 -10.99 9.23
C SER A 414 16.59 -11.89 10.41
N TRP A 415 15.29 -12.02 10.70
CA TRP A 415 14.86 -13.11 11.55
C TRP A 415 14.96 -14.46 10.81
N ASN A 416 15.30 -15.50 11.56
CA ASN A 416 15.35 -16.87 11.07
C ASN A 416 14.38 -17.76 11.87
N SER A 417 14.17 -18.99 11.40
CA SER A 417 13.26 -19.98 12.00
C SER A 417 13.56 -20.34 13.47
N LYS A 418 14.73 -19.96 13.99
CA LYS A 418 15.10 -20.21 15.39
C LYS A 418 14.61 -19.12 16.37
N ARG A 419 13.98 -18.06 15.85
CA ARG A 419 13.43 -16.99 16.68
C ARG A 419 12.12 -17.42 17.34
N PRO A 420 12.05 -17.52 18.69
CA PRO A 420 10.84 -17.99 19.38
C PRO A 420 9.61 -17.15 19.10
N GLY A 421 9.79 -15.82 18.82
CA GLY A 421 8.70 -14.94 18.45
C GLY A 421 8.10 -15.28 17.09
N LEU A 422 8.92 -15.70 16.13
CA LEU A 422 8.42 -16.11 14.81
C LEU A 422 7.57 -17.37 14.91
N ASP A 423 8.06 -18.39 15.64
CA ASP A 423 7.31 -19.62 15.87
C ASP A 423 5.97 -19.34 16.57
N ALA A 424 5.98 -18.62 17.69
CA ALA A 424 4.76 -18.27 18.41
C ALA A 424 3.78 -17.44 17.56
N GLY A 425 4.30 -16.51 16.73
CA GLY A 425 3.48 -15.73 15.81
C GLY A 425 2.84 -16.58 14.73
N VAL A 426 3.58 -17.51 14.15
CA VAL A 426 3.06 -18.47 13.16
C VAL A 426 1.96 -19.36 13.78
N GLN A 427 2.17 -19.88 15.01
CA GLN A 427 1.14 -20.63 15.71
C GLN A 427 -0.11 -19.78 15.98
N ASN A 428 0.04 -18.49 16.31
CA ASN A 428 -1.09 -17.59 16.46
C ASN A 428 -1.86 -17.43 15.14
N LEU A 429 -1.17 -17.23 14.00
CA LEU A 429 -1.84 -17.10 12.69
C LEU A 429 -2.60 -18.37 12.31
N LEU A 430 -2.14 -19.57 12.67
CA LEU A 430 -2.86 -20.82 12.43
C LEU A 430 -4.19 -20.90 13.18
N THR A 431 -4.34 -20.21 14.31
CA THR A 431 -5.64 -20.13 15.00
C THR A 431 -6.67 -19.24 14.28
N HIS A 432 -6.25 -18.52 13.22
CA HIS A 432 -7.06 -17.62 12.41
C HIS A 432 -6.96 -17.99 10.92
N PRO A 433 -7.41 -19.21 10.54
CA PRO A 433 -7.27 -19.73 9.19
C PRO A 433 -8.08 -18.90 8.17
N PRO A 434 -7.75 -18.99 6.88
CA PRO A 434 -8.51 -18.36 5.82
C PRO A 434 -9.97 -18.82 5.84
N ARG A 435 -10.91 -17.88 5.70
CA ARG A 435 -12.35 -18.17 5.67
C ARG A 435 -13.09 -17.16 4.81
N ASN A 436 -14.22 -17.55 4.24
CA ASN A 436 -15.09 -16.62 3.50
C ASN A 436 -15.50 -15.43 4.40
N GLY A 437 -15.49 -14.23 3.84
CA GLY A 437 -15.71 -12.99 4.59
C GLY A 437 -14.47 -12.46 5.33
N GLY A 438 -13.29 -13.08 5.15
CA GLY A 438 -12.01 -12.52 5.60
C GLY A 438 -11.43 -11.53 4.61
N GLU A 439 -10.26 -10.97 4.92
CA GLU A 439 -9.63 -9.90 4.14
C GLU A 439 -8.46 -10.39 3.31
N PHE A 440 -8.39 -10.01 2.03
CA PHE A 440 -7.28 -10.35 1.13
C PHE A 440 -5.95 -9.78 1.63
N TYR A 441 -5.97 -8.63 2.32
CA TYR A 441 -4.79 -8.04 2.91
C TYR A 441 -4.13 -8.97 3.93
N TYR A 442 -4.92 -9.48 4.88
CA TYR A 442 -4.47 -10.46 5.86
C TYR A 442 -3.94 -11.73 5.18
N TRP A 443 -4.70 -12.29 4.25
CA TRP A 443 -4.33 -13.51 3.56
C TRP A 443 -3.03 -13.39 2.79
N TYR A 444 -2.81 -12.25 2.13
CA TYR A 444 -1.59 -11.97 1.39
C TYR A 444 -0.35 -12.02 2.29
N TYR A 445 -0.36 -11.33 3.43
CA TYR A 445 0.79 -11.31 4.34
C TYR A 445 0.96 -12.63 5.07
N ALA A 446 -0.12 -13.20 5.62
CA ALA A 446 -0.07 -14.47 6.35
C ALA A 446 0.42 -15.62 5.46
N THR A 447 -0.03 -15.69 4.21
CA THR A 447 0.42 -16.73 3.27
C THR A 447 1.92 -16.63 2.99
N GLN A 448 2.47 -15.43 2.84
CA GLN A 448 3.92 -15.26 2.68
C GLN A 448 4.69 -15.73 3.92
N VAL A 449 4.23 -15.37 5.13
CA VAL A 449 4.83 -15.83 6.39
C VAL A 449 4.82 -17.35 6.45
N MET A 450 3.67 -17.98 6.21
CA MET A 450 3.53 -19.43 6.23
C MET A 450 4.42 -20.12 5.20
N HIS A 451 4.49 -19.57 3.98
CA HIS A 451 5.35 -20.09 2.92
C HIS A 451 6.83 -19.98 3.30
N HIS A 452 7.28 -18.83 3.80
CA HIS A 452 8.68 -18.67 4.24
C HIS A 452 9.02 -19.58 5.42
N TYR A 453 8.10 -19.76 6.38
CA TYR A 453 8.29 -20.63 7.52
C TYR A 453 8.33 -22.12 7.11
N GLY A 454 7.46 -22.54 6.21
CA GLY A 454 7.42 -23.89 5.68
C GLY A 454 6.88 -24.93 6.67
N GLY A 455 7.28 -26.19 6.48
CA GLY A 455 6.96 -27.28 7.40
C GLY A 455 5.46 -27.57 7.54
N GLU A 456 5.03 -27.99 8.75
CA GLU A 456 3.64 -28.29 9.08
C GLU A 456 2.72 -27.08 8.95
N PRO A 457 3.09 -25.87 9.43
CA PRO A 457 2.26 -24.67 9.26
C PRO A 457 1.89 -24.39 7.80
N TRP A 458 2.85 -24.57 6.88
CA TRP A 458 2.58 -24.40 5.46
C TRP A 458 1.64 -25.48 4.91
N ARG A 459 1.83 -26.73 5.30
CA ARG A 459 0.99 -27.85 4.86
C ARG A 459 -0.46 -27.74 5.33
N GLU A 460 -0.69 -27.13 6.49
CA GLU A 460 -2.02 -26.83 7.00
C GLU A 460 -2.66 -25.61 6.30
N TRP A 461 -1.93 -24.50 6.21
CA TRP A 461 -2.42 -23.22 5.67
C TRP A 461 -2.72 -23.29 4.18
N ASN A 462 -1.78 -23.82 3.40
CA ASN A 462 -1.82 -23.70 1.95
C ASN A 462 -3.08 -24.29 1.28
N PRO A 463 -3.52 -25.53 1.59
CA PRO A 463 -4.74 -26.07 0.98
C PRO A 463 -5.97 -25.21 1.27
N ALA A 464 -6.13 -24.77 2.51
CA ALA A 464 -7.25 -23.94 2.92
C ALA A 464 -7.27 -22.61 2.15
N MET A 465 -6.12 -21.94 2.04
CA MET A 465 -6.01 -20.64 1.34
C MET A 465 -6.19 -20.78 -0.18
N ARG A 466 -5.51 -21.75 -0.78
CA ARG A 466 -5.59 -22.03 -2.21
C ARG A 466 -7.02 -22.34 -2.65
N ASP A 467 -7.69 -23.26 -1.97
CA ASP A 467 -9.01 -23.75 -2.37
C ASP A 467 -10.07 -22.67 -2.14
N LEU A 468 -9.97 -21.90 -1.04
CA LEU A 468 -10.83 -20.74 -0.81
C LEU A 468 -10.68 -19.69 -1.92
N LEU A 469 -9.47 -19.36 -2.34
CA LEU A 469 -9.28 -18.38 -3.43
C LEU A 469 -9.84 -18.88 -4.77
N ILE A 470 -9.70 -20.18 -5.06
CA ILE A 470 -10.30 -20.77 -6.27
C ILE A 470 -11.83 -20.68 -6.21
N GLU A 471 -12.43 -20.96 -5.05
CA GLU A 471 -13.88 -20.88 -4.85
C GLU A 471 -14.41 -19.44 -4.98
N LEU A 472 -13.72 -18.47 -4.41
CA LEU A 472 -14.13 -17.06 -4.42
C LEU A 472 -13.95 -16.36 -5.77
N GLN A 473 -13.25 -16.98 -6.74
CA GLN A 473 -13.05 -16.37 -8.04
C GLN A 473 -14.36 -16.26 -8.84
N SER A 474 -14.68 -15.07 -9.29
CA SER A 474 -15.85 -14.84 -10.17
C SER A 474 -15.73 -15.65 -11.45
N SER A 475 -16.81 -16.39 -11.79
CA SER A 475 -16.83 -17.31 -12.95
C SER A 475 -17.71 -16.84 -14.11
N ALA A 476 -18.52 -15.79 -13.90
CA ALA A 476 -19.53 -15.35 -14.87
C ALA A 476 -19.36 -13.89 -15.30
N GLY A 477 -19.87 -13.58 -16.48
CA GLY A 477 -19.94 -12.22 -17.01
C GLY A 477 -18.58 -11.57 -17.25
N HIS A 478 -18.56 -10.24 -17.23
CA HIS A 478 -17.35 -9.46 -17.45
C HIS A 478 -16.39 -9.51 -16.25
N GLU A 479 -16.90 -9.85 -15.07
CA GLU A 479 -16.13 -10.04 -13.83
C GLU A 479 -15.38 -11.38 -13.78
N SER A 480 -15.65 -12.30 -14.71
CA SER A 480 -15.03 -13.62 -14.74
C SER A 480 -13.50 -13.57 -14.70
N GLY A 481 -12.92 -14.25 -13.72
CA GLY A 481 -11.48 -14.26 -13.43
C GLY A 481 -11.04 -13.32 -12.33
N SER A 482 -11.87 -12.37 -11.90
CA SER A 482 -11.55 -11.44 -10.81
C SER A 482 -12.05 -11.94 -9.45
N TRP A 483 -11.65 -11.25 -8.38
CA TRP A 483 -12.16 -11.43 -7.03
C TRP A 483 -12.90 -10.18 -6.57
N ALA A 484 -14.09 -10.38 -6.02
CA ALA A 484 -14.84 -9.31 -5.40
C ALA A 484 -14.26 -8.98 -4.02
N PRO A 485 -14.12 -7.69 -3.64
CA PRO A 485 -13.72 -7.32 -2.29
C PRO A 485 -14.72 -7.88 -1.26
N GLN A 486 -14.20 -8.41 -0.14
CA GLN A 486 -15.01 -9.08 0.88
C GLN A 486 -15.58 -8.13 1.93
N GLY A 487 -15.00 -6.94 2.11
CA GLY A 487 -15.41 -5.94 3.09
C GLY A 487 -14.22 -5.18 3.65
N GLY A 488 -14.41 -4.34 4.66
CA GLY A 488 -13.32 -3.63 5.33
C GLY A 488 -12.37 -2.90 4.36
N HIS A 489 -11.09 -3.12 4.51
CA HIS A 489 -10.04 -2.52 3.68
C HIS A 489 -10.12 -2.93 2.19
N ASP A 490 -10.61 -4.14 1.90
CA ASP A 490 -10.76 -4.61 0.53
C ASP A 490 -11.75 -3.74 -0.24
N ALA A 491 -12.80 -3.25 0.41
CA ALA A 491 -13.79 -2.38 -0.21
C ALA A 491 -13.19 -1.02 -0.62
N SER A 492 -12.24 -0.51 0.16
CA SER A 492 -11.53 0.74 -0.16
C SER A 492 -10.64 0.60 -1.40
N GLY A 493 -9.94 -0.53 -1.54
CA GLY A 493 -9.12 -0.83 -2.71
C GLY A 493 -9.92 -1.31 -3.93
N GLY A 494 -11.10 -1.90 -3.70
CA GLY A 494 -11.99 -2.39 -4.73
C GLY A 494 -11.52 -3.67 -5.44
N ARG A 495 -12.19 -3.99 -6.55
CA ARG A 495 -12.00 -5.26 -7.28
C ARG A 495 -10.59 -5.42 -7.89
N VAL A 496 -9.96 -4.34 -8.38
CA VAL A 496 -8.59 -4.40 -8.90
C VAL A 496 -7.62 -4.81 -7.79
N TYR A 497 -7.72 -4.18 -6.63
CA TYR A 497 -6.92 -4.48 -5.45
C TYR A 497 -7.13 -5.93 -4.96
N ALA A 498 -8.39 -6.33 -4.75
CA ALA A 498 -8.72 -7.68 -4.28
C ALA A 498 -8.22 -8.76 -5.27
N THR A 499 -8.39 -8.52 -6.58
CA THR A 499 -7.89 -9.41 -7.63
C THR A 499 -6.37 -9.51 -7.60
N SER A 500 -5.68 -8.39 -7.45
CA SER A 500 -4.21 -8.37 -7.40
C SER A 500 -3.67 -9.12 -6.19
N LEU A 501 -4.24 -8.90 -4.99
CA LEU A 501 -3.81 -9.61 -3.78
C LEU A 501 -4.11 -11.11 -3.84
N ALA A 502 -5.28 -11.51 -4.38
CA ALA A 502 -5.61 -12.92 -4.61
C ALA A 502 -4.61 -13.60 -5.53
N LEU A 503 -4.26 -12.94 -6.65
CA LEU A 503 -3.24 -13.44 -7.59
C LEU A 503 -1.88 -13.58 -6.93
N LEU A 504 -1.41 -12.53 -6.25
CA LEU A 504 -0.12 -12.53 -5.54
C LEU A 504 -0.05 -13.59 -4.44
N THR A 505 -1.19 -13.93 -3.84
CA THR A 505 -1.31 -15.02 -2.86
C THR A 505 -1.22 -16.40 -3.53
N LEU A 506 -1.91 -16.59 -4.66
CA LEU A 506 -1.83 -17.84 -5.44
C LEU A 506 -0.47 -18.05 -6.12
N GLU A 507 0.28 -16.99 -6.37
CA GLU A 507 1.61 -17.01 -6.98
C GLU A 507 2.75 -17.26 -5.98
N VAL A 508 2.45 -17.38 -4.69
CA VAL A 508 3.45 -17.48 -3.62
C VAL A 508 4.47 -18.60 -3.84
N TYR A 509 4.07 -19.70 -4.48
CA TYR A 509 4.91 -20.89 -4.73
C TYR A 509 6.19 -20.59 -5.50
N TYR A 510 6.12 -19.67 -6.45
CA TYR A 510 7.22 -19.34 -7.36
C TYR A 510 7.60 -17.86 -7.32
N ARG A 511 6.73 -17.03 -6.70
CA ARG A 511 6.97 -15.58 -6.61
C ARG A 511 8.14 -15.25 -5.68
N HIS A 512 8.25 -15.97 -4.58
CA HIS A 512 9.29 -15.76 -3.57
C HIS A 512 10.05 -17.06 -3.27
N LYS A 513 11.38 -16.99 -3.35
CA LYS A 513 12.20 -18.04 -2.75
C LYS A 513 12.05 -17.96 -1.22
N ARG A 514 11.93 -19.09 -0.54
CA ARG A 514 11.93 -19.13 0.93
C ARG A 514 13.18 -18.49 1.50
N GLU A 515 13.00 -17.64 2.51
CA GLU A 515 14.09 -16.92 3.20
C GLU A 515 14.53 -17.67 4.48
N LEU A 516 13.75 -18.65 4.97
CA LEU A 516 13.96 -19.38 6.23
C LEU A 516 14.42 -20.82 5.99
#